data_1b64f7635a70eec42ca2930b42a0fb45
#
_entry.id   1b64f7635a70eec42ca2930b42a0fb45
#
_cell.length_a   1.000
_cell.length_b   1.000
_cell.length_c   1.000
_cell.angle_alpha   90.00
_cell.angle_beta   90.00
_cell.angle_gamma   90.00
#
_symmetry.space_group_name_H-M   'P 1'
#
loop_
_entity.id
_entity.type
_entity.pdbx_description
1 polymer ?
#
loop_
_entity_poly.entity_id
_entity_poly.type
_entity_poly.pdbx_seq_one_letter_code
_entity_poly.pdbx_strand_id
1 'polypeptide(L)'
;MATHRPGARLEGFRTLTGIIQEYSIPLIVGVIAGLAVANIDIHFYERLVDLPVFGDDATILGRHLTVHFLINEVFMVFFFGIAAKEITDAVLPGGVLNPMRRAINPLMGTLGGVLGPAAVYLLLTMVFYGGSGNFGAVANGWAIPTATDIALAWLVARLVFGPLHPAVSFLLLLAVADDAIGLGIIAVFYPDPELPVQPAWLLLTVAGMAACYVMRRRGVNSWQTYVIIGGVLSWTGLAKAAIEPALALVVIVPFLPGPPARSNSFGADAEGLDGGLDEHTPLSTLSHEFGESPLERFEHQLKLFVDVGLFFFAFVNAGVAFGAINQVTLIVLVSLIAGKTLGVTLFSLAAQRLGFPLPVGMAAKHLAVAGLIAGIGLTVALFVAGKAFPGPPFQDPAKMGAVLSGLVGLLALIAGAILKVKDGAGSK
;
A
#
# COMPACT_ATOMS: atom_id res chain seq x y z
N MET A 1 36.85 33.67 -14.88
CA MET A 1 35.90 32.84 -15.66
C MET A 1 35.52 31.64 -14.83
N ALA A 2 34.36 31.68 -14.22
CA ALA A 2 33.86 30.57 -13.40
C ALA A 2 33.14 29.58 -14.30
N THR A 3 33.72 28.41 -14.48
CA THR A 3 33.11 27.32 -15.26
C THR A 3 31.92 26.74 -14.46
N HIS A 4 30.73 27.10 -14.88
CA HIS A 4 29.49 26.55 -14.37
C HIS A 4 29.43 25.08 -14.78
N ARG A 5 29.61 24.13 -13.81
CA ARG A 5 29.42 22.69 -14.01
C ARG A 5 27.93 22.37 -14.04
N PRO A 6 27.36 21.97 -15.17
CA PRO A 6 25.93 21.61 -15.27
C PRO A 6 25.55 20.35 -14.45
N GLY A 7 26.54 19.55 -14.05
CA GLY A 7 26.31 18.31 -13.29
C GLY A 7 25.86 18.51 -11.82
N ALA A 8 26.31 19.56 -11.14
CA ALA A 8 26.02 19.76 -9.72
C ALA A 8 24.53 20.03 -9.43
N ARG A 9 23.77 20.62 -10.36
CA ARG A 9 22.32 20.82 -10.22
C ARG A 9 21.53 19.52 -10.41
N LEU A 10 21.96 18.67 -11.31
CA LEU A 10 21.34 17.37 -11.57
C LEU A 10 21.60 16.38 -10.43
N GLU A 11 22.80 16.38 -9.84
CA GLU A 11 23.11 15.58 -8.64
C GLU A 11 22.32 16.06 -7.43
N GLY A 12 22.23 17.37 -7.19
CA GLY A 12 21.41 17.93 -6.12
C GLY A 12 19.92 17.61 -6.28
N PHE A 13 19.40 17.63 -7.49
CA PHE A 13 18.00 17.26 -7.78
C PHE A 13 17.75 15.75 -7.56
N ARG A 14 18.66 14.87 -7.98
CA ARG A 14 18.58 13.42 -7.74
C ARG A 14 18.67 13.09 -6.24
N THR A 15 19.50 13.78 -5.49
CA THR A 15 19.61 13.59 -4.04
C THR A 15 18.34 14.07 -3.34
N LEU A 16 17.79 15.22 -3.75
CA LEU A 16 16.55 15.76 -3.18
C LEU A 16 15.34 14.86 -3.48
N THR A 17 15.20 14.41 -4.73
CA THR A 17 14.11 13.48 -5.11
C THR A 17 14.23 12.16 -4.35
N GLY A 18 15.44 11.61 -4.18
CA GLY A 18 15.68 10.41 -3.38
C GLY A 18 15.26 10.58 -1.92
N ILE A 19 15.58 11.71 -1.27
CA ILE A 19 15.16 12.02 0.09
C ILE A 19 13.62 12.14 0.17
N ILE A 20 13.01 12.88 -0.75
CA ILE A 20 11.55 13.08 -0.79
C ILE A 20 10.82 11.74 -0.90
N GLN A 21 11.33 10.82 -1.72
CA GLN A 21 10.76 9.48 -1.91
C GLN A 21 11.02 8.56 -0.70
N GLU A 22 12.25 8.55 -0.18
CA GLU A 22 12.64 7.69 0.94
C GLU A 22 11.83 7.97 2.23
N TYR A 23 11.44 9.24 2.47
CA TYR A 23 10.72 9.64 3.67
C TYR A 23 9.21 9.87 3.48
N SER A 24 8.63 9.53 2.33
CA SER A 24 7.20 9.74 2.03
C SER A 24 6.73 11.17 2.34
N ILE A 25 7.60 12.16 2.13
CA ILE A 25 7.35 13.56 2.48
C ILE A 25 6.08 14.11 1.82
N PRO A 26 5.78 13.84 0.52
CA PRO A 26 4.57 14.35 -0.11
C PRO A 26 3.29 13.91 0.61
N LEU A 27 3.22 12.65 1.04
CA LEU A 27 2.10 12.11 1.78
C LEU A 27 1.88 12.86 3.11
N ILE A 28 2.94 13.00 3.91
CA ILE A 28 2.86 13.67 5.22
C ILE A 28 2.45 15.14 5.05
N VAL A 29 3.05 15.84 4.09
CA VAL A 29 2.71 17.23 3.80
C VAL A 29 1.26 17.36 3.32
N GLY A 30 0.79 16.42 2.50
CA GLY A 30 -0.60 16.36 2.04
C GLY A 30 -1.59 16.21 3.19
N VAL A 31 -1.31 15.31 4.15
CA VAL A 31 -2.13 15.14 5.36
C VAL A 31 -2.18 16.43 6.18
N ILE A 32 -1.01 17.03 6.47
CA ILE A 32 -0.93 18.26 7.25
C ILE A 32 -1.66 19.41 6.55
N ALA A 33 -1.48 19.55 5.24
CA ALA A 33 -2.14 20.59 4.46
C ALA A 33 -3.65 20.39 4.42
N GLY A 34 -4.14 19.15 4.18
CA GLY A 34 -5.57 18.82 4.18
C GLY A 34 -6.22 19.12 5.53
N LEU A 35 -5.60 18.64 6.63
CA LEU A 35 -6.07 18.95 7.99
C LEU A 35 -6.07 20.45 8.27
N ALA A 36 -5.00 21.17 7.92
CA ALA A 36 -4.90 22.59 8.19
C ALA A 36 -5.99 23.37 7.45
N VAL A 37 -6.15 23.16 6.15
CA VAL A 37 -7.16 23.86 5.34
C VAL A 37 -8.57 23.55 5.82
N ALA A 38 -8.90 22.27 6.08
CA ALA A 38 -10.22 21.86 6.55
C ALA A 38 -10.58 22.45 7.94
N ASN A 39 -9.59 22.65 8.82
CA ASN A 39 -9.82 23.23 10.15
C ASN A 39 -9.73 24.75 10.19
N ILE A 40 -9.22 25.42 9.15
CA ILE A 40 -9.28 26.88 8.98
C ILE A 40 -10.61 27.26 8.35
N ASP A 41 -10.98 26.64 7.23
CA ASP A 41 -12.24 26.86 6.51
C ASP A 41 -12.68 25.58 5.78
N ILE A 42 -13.60 24.85 6.38
CA ILE A 42 -14.12 23.60 5.83
C ILE A 42 -14.82 23.81 4.49
N HIS A 43 -15.56 24.92 4.31
CA HIS A 43 -16.26 25.20 3.06
C HIS A 43 -15.30 25.57 1.92
N PHE A 44 -14.18 26.20 2.23
CA PHE A 44 -13.11 26.43 1.26
C PHE A 44 -12.46 25.11 0.85
N TYR A 45 -12.19 24.22 1.82
CA TYR A 45 -11.64 22.90 1.56
C TYR A 45 -12.56 22.07 0.66
N GLU A 46 -13.86 21.96 1.00
CA GLU A 46 -14.87 21.25 0.20
C GLU A 46 -14.94 21.78 -1.24
N ARG A 47 -14.94 23.11 -1.42
CA ARG A 47 -14.92 23.72 -2.77
C ARG A 47 -13.66 23.36 -3.57
N LEU A 48 -12.50 23.21 -2.94
CA LEU A 48 -11.27 22.78 -3.61
C LEU A 48 -11.34 21.32 -4.03
N VAL A 49 -11.88 20.47 -3.17
CA VAL A 49 -11.97 19.02 -3.39
C VAL A 49 -13.02 18.69 -4.46
N ASP A 50 -14.15 19.41 -4.45
CA ASP A 50 -15.25 19.22 -5.40
C ASP A 50 -15.13 20.11 -6.65
N LEU A 51 -13.99 20.80 -6.82
CA LEU A 51 -13.75 21.65 -7.98
C LEU A 51 -13.86 20.83 -9.29
N PRO A 52 -14.75 21.20 -10.23
CA PRO A 52 -14.84 20.53 -11.53
C PRO A 52 -13.60 20.87 -12.37
N VAL A 53 -12.90 19.85 -12.87
CA VAL A 53 -11.61 20.03 -13.58
C VAL A 53 -11.82 20.34 -15.07
N PHE A 54 -12.89 19.81 -15.67
CA PHE A 54 -13.16 19.93 -17.11
C PHE A 54 -14.49 20.67 -17.40
N GLY A 55 -14.93 21.53 -16.48
CA GLY A 55 -16.22 22.22 -16.54
C GLY A 55 -17.36 21.48 -15.85
N ASP A 56 -18.40 22.23 -15.48
CA ASP A 56 -19.50 21.73 -14.63
C ASP A 56 -20.32 20.59 -15.26
N ASP A 57 -20.37 20.51 -16.60
CA ASP A 57 -21.12 19.50 -17.34
C ASP A 57 -20.31 18.24 -17.66
N ALA A 58 -18.99 18.22 -17.37
CA ALA A 58 -18.14 17.09 -17.69
C ALA A 58 -18.40 15.91 -16.77
N THR A 59 -18.93 14.82 -17.32
CA THR A 59 -19.23 13.59 -16.58
C THR A 59 -18.65 12.35 -17.26
N ILE A 60 -18.17 11.40 -16.46
CA ILE A 60 -17.84 10.03 -16.91
C ILE A 60 -18.68 9.04 -16.11
N LEU A 61 -19.41 8.16 -16.81
CA LEU A 61 -20.31 7.18 -16.20
C LEU A 61 -21.33 7.80 -15.21
N GLY A 62 -21.78 9.03 -15.50
CA GLY A 62 -22.76 9.77 -14.67
C GLY A 62 -22.16 10.48 -13.45
N ARG A 63 -20.85 10.45 -13.25
CA ARG A 63 -20.14 11.14 -12.16
C ARG A 63 -19.43 12.39 -12.67
N HIS A 64 -19.51 13.49 -11.93
CA HIS A 64 -18.80 14.72 -12.24
C HIS A 64 -17.29 14.54 -12.11
N LEU A 65 -16.53 15.12 -13.05
CA LEU A 65 -15.06 15.06 -13.07
C LEU A 65 -14.46 16.11 -12.12
N THR A 66 -14.61 15.87 -10.82
CA THR A 66 -14.03 16.72 -9.76
C THR A 66 -12.59 16.33 -9.46
N VAL A 67 -11.86 17.17 -8.71
CA VAL A 67 -10.55 16.84 -8.17
C VAL A 67 -10.62 15.54 -7.36
N HIS A 68 -11.64 15.39 -6.51
CA HIS A 68 -11.90 14.18 -5.72
C HIS A 68 -12.00 12.93 -6.62
N PHE A 69 -12.80 13.01 -7.68
CA PHE A 69 -12.94 11.89 -8.63
C PHE A 69 -11.63 11.53 -9.30
N LEU A 70 -10.88 12.52 -9.82
CA LEU A 70 -9.61 12.25 -10.49
C LEU A 70 -8.58 11.61 -9.56
N ILE A 71 -8.55 12.03 -8.30
CA ILE A 71 -7.59 11.47 -7.34
C ILE A 71 -8.01 10.06 -6.91
N ASN A 72 -9.27 9.83 -6.56
CA ASN A 72 -9.67 8.54 -6.00
C ASN A 72 -9.97 7.46 -7.05
N GLU A 73 -10.42 7.84 -8.26
CA GLU A 73 -10.83 6.87 -9.29
C GLU A 73 -9.80 6.73 -10.43
N VAL A 74 -8.94 7.74 -10.65
CA VAL A 74 -7.94 7.69 -11.73
C VAL A 74 -6.53 7.56 -11.17
N PHE A 75 -6.10 8.46 -10.28
CA PHE A 75 -4.74 8.38 -9.71
C PHE A 75 -4.54 7.09 -8.89
N MET A 76 -5.53 6.69 -8.07
CA MET A 76 -5.43 5.46 -7.26
C MET A 76 -5.26 4.19 -8.10
N VAL A 77 -5.65 4.18 -9.38
CA VAL A 77 -5.35 3.08 -10.31
C VAL A 77 -3.84 2.84 -10.41
N PHE A 78 -3.06 3.91 -10.53
CA PHE A 78 -1.59 3.82 -10.62
C PHE A 78 -0.97 3.45 -9.28
N PHE A 79 -1.48 3.99 -8.18
CA PHE A 79 -1.03 3.63 -6.84
C PHE A 79 -1.22 2.12 -6.57
N PHE A 80 -2.42 1.59 -6.80
CA PHE A 80 -2.67 0.15 -6.66
C PHE A 80 -1.97 -0.67 -7.75
N GLY A 81 -1.67 -0.08 -8.90
CA GLY A 81 -0.81 -0.69 -9.92
C GLY A 81 0.62 -0.92 -9.42
N ILE A 82 1.21 0.05 -8.70
CA ILE A 82 2.52 -0.12 -8.05
C ILE A 82 2.45 -1.18 -6.95
N ALA A 83 1.43 -1.16 -6.09
CA ALA A 83 1.23 -2.21 -5.09
C ALA A 83 1.11 -3.62 -5.73
N ALA A 84 0.37 -3.74 -6.84
CA ALA A 84 0.27 -4.99 -7.58
C ALA A 84 1.60 -5.45 -8.18
N LYS A 85 2.47 -4.50 -8.57
CA LYS A 85 3.84 -4.80 -9.02
C LYS A 85 4.67 -5.38 -7.86
N GLU A 86 4.63 -4.78 -6.70
CA GLU A 86 5.34 -5.27 -5.52
C GLU A 86 4.86 -6.69 -5.12
N ILE A 87 3.54 -6.93 -5.16
CA ILE A 87 2.96 -8.26 -4.93
C ILE A 87 3.45 -9.24 -5.99
N THR A 88 3.48 -8.83 -7.27
CA THR A 88 3.93 -9.67 -8.38
C THR A 88 5.40 -10.06 -8.21
N ASP A 89 6.27 -9.11 -7.89
CA ASP A 89 7.70 -9.36 -7.64
C ASP A 89 7.92 -10.29 -6.44
N ALA A 90 7.12 -10.11 -5.39
CA ALA A 90 7.22 -10.96 -4.20
C ALA A 90 6.95 -12.45 -4.51
N VAL A 91 6.09 -12.74 -5.48
CA VAL A 91 5.70 -14.11 -5.87
C VAL A 91 6.60 -14.71 -6.95
N LEU A 92 7.26 -13.88 -7.77
CA LEU A 92 8.16 -14.34 -8.83
C LEU A 92 9.34 -15.18 -8.28
N PRO A 93 9.96 -16.05 -9.13
CA PRO A 93 11.16 -16.78 -8.73
C PRO A 93 12.28 -15.84 -8.27
N GLY A 94 12.76 -16.05 -7.03
CA GLY A 94 13.72 -15.15 -6.36
C GLY A 94 13.11 -14.02 -5.55
N GLY A 95 11.78 -13.85 -5.59
CA GLY A 95 11.05 -12.92 -4.74
C GLY A 95 10.99 -13.37 -3.27
N VAL A 96 10.60 -12.43 -2.41
CA VAL A 96 10.61 -12.64 -0.94
C VAL A 96 9.63 -13.71 -0.46
N LEU A 97 8.58 -14.03 -1.22
CA LEU A 97 7.64 -15.13 -0.98
C LEU A 97 8.15 -16.49 -1.51
N ASN A 98 9.30 -16.52 -2.18
CA ASN A 98 9.86 -17.73 -2.78
C ASN A 98 11.25 -18.05 -2.19
N PRO A 99 11.50 -19.18 -1.48
CA PRO A 99 10.57 -20.31 -1.31
C PRO A 99 9.50 -20.08 -0.24
N MET A 100 8.29 -20.50 -0.52
CA MET A 100 7.08 -20.33 0.31
C MET A 100 7.29 -20.70 1.79
N ARG A 101 8.09 -21.71 2.07
CA ARG A 101 8.34 -22.18 3.46
C ARG A 101 8.92 -21.09 4.38
N ARG A 102 9.71 -20.15 3.85
CA ARG A 102 10.25 -19.01 4.62
C ARG A 102 9.21 -17.90 4.81
N ALA A 103 8.26 -17.81 3.91
CA ALA A 103 7.21 -16.81 3.92
C ALA A 103 6.02 -17.17 4.83
N ILE A 104 5.88 -18.46 5.25
CA ILE A 104 4.72 -18.92 6.03
C ILE A 104 4.57 -18.11 7.33
N ASN A 105 5.63 -17.87 8.10
CA ASN A 105 5.50 -17.13 9.35
C ASN A 105 5.05 -15.67 9.13
N PRO A 106 5.66 -14.86 8.24
CA PRO A 106 5.14 -13.55 7.88
C PRO A 106 3.70 -13.59 7.34
N LEU A 107 3.34 -14.56 6.48
CA LEU A 107 1.97 -14.71 5.96
C LEU A 107 0.95 -15.02 7.06
N MET A 108 1.31 -15.86 8.04
CA MET A 108 0.49 -16.06 9.23
C MET A 108 0.39 -14.77 10.05
N GLY A 109 1.47 -14.01 10.18
CA GLY A 109 1.46 -12.67 10.75
C GLY A 109 0.49 -11.73 10.03
N THR A 110 0.49 -11.74 8.69
CA THR A 110 -0.46 -10.98 7.86
C THR A 110 -1.91 -11.40 8.15
N LEU A 111 -2.19 -12.70 8.17
CA LEU A 111 -3.53 -13.20 8.48
C LEU A 111 -4.00 -12.68 9.85
N GLY A 112 -3.10 -12.71 10.85
CA GLY A 112 -3.36 -12.10 12.16
C GLY A 112 -3.54 -10.59 12.09
N GLY A 113 -2.75 -9.91 11.22
CA GLY A 113 -2.81 -8.48 10.93
C GLY A 113 -4.11 -8.03 10.26
N VAL A 114 -4.85 -8.93 9.63
CA VAL A 114 -6.21 -8.69 9.08
C VAL A 114 -7.28 -9.07 10.08
N LEU A 115 -7.24 -10.29 10.62
CA LEU A 115 -8.28 -10.82 11.50
C LEU A 115 -8.28 -10.13 12.87
N GLY A 116 -7.11 -9.78 13.41
CA GLY A 116 -6.98 -9.11 14.70
C GLY A 116 -7.69 -7.75 14.73
N PRO A 117 -7.33 -6.79 13.87
CA PRO A 117 -8.01 -5.50 13.84
C PRO A 117 -9.49 -5.60 13.45
N ALA A 118 -9.88 -6.51 12.54
CA ALA A 118 -11.28 -6.74 12.22
C ALA A 118 -12.08 -7.22 13.43
N ALA A 119 -11.53 -8.17 14.21
CA ALA A 119 -12.15 -8.66 15.43
C ALA A 119 -12.27 -7.57 16.50
N VAL A 120 -11.21 -6.77 16.73
CA VAL A 120 -11.24 -5.66 17.70
C VAL A 120 -12.23 -4.59 17.24
N TYR A 121 -12.28 -4.27 15.95
CA TYR A 121 -13.22 -3.32 15.39
C TYR A 121 -14.67 -3.73 15.65
N LEU A 122 -15.03 -4.96 15.30
CA LEU A 122 -16.39 -5.49 15.50
C LEU A 122 -16.75 -5.61 16.99
N LEU A 123 -15.80 -6.01 17.85
CA LEU A 123 -15.99 -6.06 19.28
C LEU A 123 -16.29 -4.66 19.86
N LEU A 124 -15.48 -3.66 19.51
CA LEU A 124 -15.69 -2.28 19.96
C LEU A 124 -16.99 -1.70 19.38
N THR A 125 -17.30 -2.00 18.12
CA THR A 125 -18.59 -1.61 17.52
C THR A 125 -19.76 -2.23 18.28
N MET A 126 -19.67 -3.48 18.71
CA MET A 126 -20.68 -4.11 19.53
C MET A 126 -20.81 -3.44 20.90
N VAL A 127 -19.69 -3.07 21.53
CA VAL A 127 -19.70 -2.39 22.85
C VAL A 127 -20.33 -1.00 22.76
N PHE A 128 -19.98 -0.19 21.74
CA PHE A 128 -20.45 1.20 21.64
C PHE A 128 -21.81 1.35 20.94
N TYR A 129 -22.14 0.46 20.00
CA TYR A 129 -23.31 0.57 19.13
C TYR A 129 -24.24 -0.65 19.18
N GLY A 130 -23.93 -1.72 19.96
CA GLY A 130 -24.71 -2.96 19.99
C GLY A 130 -26.17 -2.79 20.40
N GLY A 131 -26.51 -1.73 21.14
CA GLY A 131 -27.87 -1.38 21.50
C GLY A 131 -28.52 -0.32 20.61
N SER A 132 -27.85 0.14 19.56
CA SER A 132 -28.30 1.22 18.66
C SER A 132 -28.68 0.69 17.27
N GLY A 133 -29.58 1.38 16.58
CA GLY A 133 -29.91 1.08 15.19
C GLY A 133 -28.73 1.27 14.20
N ASN A 134 -27.63 1.88 14.66
CA ASN A 134 -26.45 2.19 13.84
C ASN A 134 -25.38 1.06 13.82
N PHE A 135 -25.58 -0.04 14.58
CA PHE A 135 -24.61 -1.13 14.65
C PHE A 135 -24.19 -1.64 13.25
N GLY A 136 -25.16 -1.97 12.40
CA GLY A 136 -24.87 -2.51 11.05
C GLY A 136 -24.12 -1.51 10.17
N ALA A 137 -24.49 -0.23 10.25
CA ALA A 137 -23.81 0.83 9.48
C ALA A 137 -22.35 0.99 9.93
N VAL A 138 -22.08 1.07 11.23
CA VAL A 138 -20.72 1.20 11.77
C VAL A 138 -19.93 -0.08 11.53
N ALA A 139 -20.53 -1.27 11.69
CA ALA A 139 -19.89 -2.56 11.47
C ALA A 139 -19.34 -2.71 10.04
N ASN A 140 -19.93 -2.03 9.04
CA ASN A 140 -19.43 -2.03 7.66
C ASN A 140 -18.00 -1.51 7.53
N GLY A 141 -17.53 -0.69 8.47
CA GLY A 141 -16.14 -0.18 8.50
C GLY A 141 -15.08 -1.18 8.98
N TRP A 142 -15.41 -2.46 9.17
CA TRP A 142 -14.52 -3.48 9.76
C TRP A 142 -13.18 -3.65 9.02
N ALA A 143 -13.14 -3.37 7.73
CA ALA A 143 -11.91 -3.51 6.94
C ALA A 143 -11.02 -2.26 6.97
N ILE A 144 -11.49 -1.11 7.49
CA ILE A 144 -10.67 0.11 7.57
C ILE A 144 -9.35 -0.15 8.31
N PRO A 145 -9.32 -0.81 9.49
CA PRO A 145 -8.08 -1.04 10.22
C PRO A 145 -7.28 -2.26 9.75
N THR A 146 -7.64 -2.92 8.65
CA THR A 146 -6.92 -4.11 8.20
C THR A 146 -5.69 -3.78 7.35
N ALA A 147 -5.61 -2.61 6.74
CA ALA A 147 -4.52 -2.21 5.87
C ALA A 147 -3.34 -1.59 6.62
N THR A 148 -2.13 -1.68 6.02
CA THR A 148 -0.88 -1.08 6.51
C THR A 148 -0.34 -0.12 5.45
N ASP A 149 0.14 1.06 5.85
CA ASP A 149 0.88 1.97 4.96
C ASP A 149 2.33 1.48 4.84
N ILE A 150 2.65 0.82 3.73
CA ILE A 150 3.97 0.21 3.50
C ILE A 150 5.08 1.26 3.64
N ALA A 151 4.92 2.42 3.03
CA ALA A 151 5.98 3.42 2.94
C ALA A 151 6.34 3.99 4.32
N LEU A 152 5.34 4.39 5.11
CA LEU A 152 5.56 4.88 6.48
C LEU A 152 5.99 3.75 7.42
N ALA A 153 5.39 2.57 7.32
CA ALA A 153 5.77 1.42 8.15
C ALA A 153 7.22 1.01 7.90
N TRP A 154 7.68 0.96 6.66
CA TRP A 154 9.07 0.65 6.31
C TRP A 154 10.04 1.71 6.85
N LEU A 155 9.72 3.00 6.68
CA LEU A 155 10.52 4.09 7.23
C LEU A 155 10.68 3.96 8.75
N VAL A 156 9.55 3.79 9.48
CA VAL A 156 9.55 3.67 10.94
C VAL A 156 10.31 2.40 11.38
N ALA A 157 10.15 1.28 10.66
CA ALA A 157 10.88 0.04 10.95
C ALA A 157 12.39 0.22 10.86
N ARG A 158 12.89 0.90 9.83
CA ARG A 158 14.33 1.21 9.68
C ARG A 158 14.86 2.10 10.82
N LEU A 159 14.05 3.06 11.27
CA LEU A 159 14.43 3.92 12.39
C LEU A 159 14.43 3.16 13.72
N VAL A 160 13.45 2.28 13.94
CA VAL A 160 13.27 1.51 15.18
C VAL A 160 14.25 0.37 15.31
N PHE A 161 14.37 -0.49 14.29
CA PHE A 161 15.19 -1.70 14.32
C PHE A 161 16.61 -1.49 13.77
N GLY A 162 16.79 -0.52 12.87
CA GLY A 162 17.96 -0.37 12.00
C GLY A 162 17.77 -1.03 10.63
N PRO A 163 18.45 -0.50 9.58
CA PRO A 163 18.14 -0.82 8.17
C PRO A 163 18.39 -2.29 7.78
N LEU A 164 19.31 -2.97 8.46
CA LEU A 164 19.69 -4.36 8.16
C LEU A 164 19.04 -5.40 9.09
N HIS A 165 18.17 -4.96 10.01
CA HIS A 165 17.54 -5.89 10.96
C HIS A 165 16.49 -6.77 10.26
N PRO A 166 16.40 -8.09 10.54
CA PRO A 166 15.46 -9.01 9.91
C PRO A 166 13.99 -8.63 10.07
N ALA A 167 13.65 -7.89 11.13
CA ALA A 167 12.29 -7.38 11.34
C ALA A 167 11.84 -6.39 10.26
N VAL A 168 12.75 -5.69 9.58
CA VAL A 168 12.43 -4.78 8.47
C VAL A 168 11.93 -5.59 7.27
N SER A 169 12.65 -6.64 6.89
CA SER A 169 12.24 -7.53 5.80
C SER A 169 10.96 -8.32 6.15
N PHE A 170 10.82 -8.74 7.41
CA PHE A 170 9.61 -9.39 7.92
C PHE A 170 8.39 -8.47 7.77
N LEU A 171 8.52 -7.20 8.19
CA LEU A 171 7.43 -6.22 8.11
C LEU A 171 7.10 -5.87 6.66
N LEU A 172 8.10 -5.74 5.80
CA LEU A 172 7.89 -5.48 4.37
C LEU A 172 7.07 -6.62 3.73
N LEU A 173 7.46 -7.86 4.00
CA LEU A 173 6.73 -9.01 3.47
C LEU A 173 5.30 -9.09 4.01
N LEU A 174 5.11 -8.80 5.31
CA LEU A 174 3.81 -8.73 5.93
C LEU A 174 2.95 -7.64 5.26
N ALA A 175 3.49 -6.45 5.05
CA ALA A 175 2.76 -5.31 4.49
C ALA A 175 2.37 -5.55 3.02
N VAL A 176 3.26 -6.13 2.18
CA VAL A 176 2.95 -6.51 0.80
C VAL A 176 1.81 -7.55 0.73
N ALA A 177 1.84 -8.54 1.63
CA ALA A 177 0.79 -9.55 1.70
C ALA A 177 -0.53 -8.96 2.27
N ASP A 178 -0.44 -8.00 3.19
CA ASP A 178 -1.58 -7.27 3.77
C ASP A 178 -2.30 -6.45 2.69
N ASP A 179 -1.55 -5.74 1.84
CA ASP A 179 -2.10 -5.01 0.70
C ASP A 179 -2.81 -5.94 -0.29
N ALA A 180 -2.22 -7.11 -0.60
CA ALA A 180 -2.85 -8.09 -1.48
C ALA A 180 -4.23 -8.55 -0.94
N ILE A 181 -4.32 -8.83 0.37
CA ILE A 181 -5.58 -9.18 1.02
C ILE A 181 -6.51 -7.97 1.05
N GLY A 182 -6.01 -6.78 1.38
CA GLY A 182 -6.77 -5.53 1.41
C GLY A 182 -7.43 -5.19 0.08
N LEU A 183 -6.70 -5.33 -1.04
CA LEU A 183 -7.25 -5.15 -2.40
C LEU A 183 -8.36 -6.17 -2.69
N GLY A 184 -8.20 -7.42 -2.26
CA GLY A 184 -9.24 -8.44 -2.37
C GLY A 184 -10.48 -8.11 -1.52
N ILE A 185 -10.29 -7.60 -0.30
CA ILE A 185 -11.39 -7.16 0.57
C ILE A 185 -12.16 -6.00 -0.08
N ILE A 186 -11.46 -4.99 -0.61
CA ILE A 186 -12.10 -3.85 -1.29
C ILE A 186 -12.95 -4.35 -2.47
N ALA A 187 -12.39 -5.23 -3.30
CA ALA A 187 -13.07 -5.77 -4.48
C ALA A 187 -14.38 -6.51 -4.15
N VAL A 188 -14.43 -7.23 -3.03
CA VAL A 188 -15.53 -8.14 -2.69
C VAL A 188 -16.55 -7.47 -1.76
N PHE A 189 -16.10 -6.69 -0.78
CA PHE A 189 -16.96 -6.21 0.30
C PHE A 189 -17.40 -4.74 0.15
N TYR A 190 -16.77 -3.98 -0.75
CA TYR A 190 -17.08 -2.56 -0.96
C TYR A 190 -17.45 -2.25 -2.41
N PRO A 191 -18.51 -2.88 -2.96
CA PRO A 191 -19.06 -2.49 -4.25
C PRO A 191 -19.63 -1.07 -4.18
N ASP A 192 -19.72 -0.41 -5.32
CA ASP A 192 -20.32 0.92 -5.43
C ASP A 192 -21.80 0.90 -5.02
N PRO A 193 -22.20 1.61 -3.94
CA PRO A 193 -23.58 1.56 -3.47
C PRO A 193 -24.57 2.29 -4.39
N GLU A 194 -24.08 3.19 -5.28
CA GLU A 194 -24.94 3.98 -6.17
C GLU A 194 -25.28 3.26 -7.47
N LEU A 195 -24.56 2.21 -7.80
CA LEU A 195 -24.71 1.49 -9.06
C LEU A 195 -25.22 0.05 -8.81
N PRO A 196 -26.16 -0.43 -9.64
CA PRO A 196 -26.55 -1.84 -9.59
C PRO A 196 -25.39 -2.71 -10.03
N VAL A 197 -25.04 -3.74 -9.24
CA VAL A 197 -24.00 -4.70 -9.60
C VAL A 197 -24.37 -5.45 -10.88
N GLN A 198 -23.58 -5.26 -11.92
CA GLN A 198 -23.78 -5.89 -13.25
C GLN A 198 -22.57 -6.75 -13.62
N PRO A 199 -22.49 -8.00 -13.15
CA PRO A 199 -21.30 -8.86 -13.33
C PRO A 199 -20.93 -9.12 -14.80
N ALA A 200 -21.87 -8.95 -15.73
CA ALA A 200 -21.60 -9.13 -17.17
C ALA A 200 -20.49 -8.21 -17.68
N TRP A 201 -20.33 -7.02 -17.12
CA TRP A 201 -19.25 -6.09 -17.49
C TRP A 201 -17.86 -6.57 -17.09
N LEU A 202 -17.74 -7.52 -16.15
CA LEU A 202 -16.46 -8.17 -15.84
C LEU A 202 -15.87 -8.92 -17.05
N LEU A 203 -16.70 -9.29 -18.05
CA LEU A 203 -16.20 -9.83 -19.31
C LEU A 203 -15.25 -8.85 -20.02
N LEU A 204 -15.44 -7.54 -19.84
CA LEU A 204 -14.54 -6.54 -20.40
C LEU A 204 -13.19 -6.53 -19.67
N THR A 205 -13.20 -6.69 -18.35
CA THR A 205 -11.98 -6.88 -17.53
C THR A 205 -11.24 -8.15 -17.96
N VAL A 206 -11.97 -9.27 -18.14
CA VAL A 206 -11.39 -10.54 -18.63
C VAL A 206 -10.84 -10.37 -20.04
N ALA A 207 -11.51 -9.63 -20.91
CA ALA A 207 -11.00 -9.31 -22.26
C ALA A 207 -9.69 -8.50 -22.19
N GLY A 208 -9.59 -7.54 -21.27
CA GLY A 208 -8.36 -6.79 -20.98
C GLY A 208 -7.21 -7.73 -20.54
N MET A 209 -7.49 -8.64 -19.59
CA MET A 209 -6.52 -9.65 -19.14
C MET A 209 -6.08 -10.57 -20.30
N ALA A 210 -7.03 -11.03 -21.12
CA ALA A 210 -6.74 -11.87 -22.28
C ALA A 210 -5.90 -11.13 -23.33
N ALA A 211 -6.20 -9.85 -23.60
CA ALA A 211 -5.39 -9.02 -24.48
C ALA A 211 -3.95 -8.88 -23.95
N CYS A 212 -3.77 -8.62 -22.64
CA CYS A 212 -2.45 -8.56 -22.00
C CYS A 212 -1.71 -9.91 -22.08
N TYR A 213 -2.39 -11.02 -21.86
CA TYR A 213 -1.80 -12.34 -22.03
C TYR A 213 -1.31 -12.59 -23.47
N VAL A 214 -2.12 -12.21 -24.47
CA VAL A 214 -1.73 -12.33 -25.90
C VAL A 214 -0.55 -11.42 -26.21
N MET A 215 -0.54 -10.17 -25.72
CA MET A 215 0.58 -9.23 -25.89
C MET A 215 1.87 -9.80 -25.29
N ARG A 216 1.79 -10.38 -24.08
CA ARG A 216 2.93 -11.04 -23.45
C ARG A 216 3.45 -12.21 -24.28
N ARG A 217 2.55 -13.04 -24.83
CA ARG A 217 2.92 -14.16 -25.72
C ARG A 217 3.54 -13.72 -27.03
N ARG A 218 3.18 -12.53 -27.53
CA ARG A 218 3.76 -11.91 -28.73
C ARG A 218 5.06 -11.12 -28.47
N GLY A 219 5.55 -11.12 -27.23
CA GLY A 219 6.80 -10.42 -26.87
C GLY A 219 6.69 -8.89 -26.86
N VAL A 220 5.50 -8.32 -26.62
CA VAL A 220 5.35 -6.88 -26.51
C VAL A 220 6.08 -6.39 -25.24
N ASN A 221 7.06 -5.50 -25.41
CA ASN A 221 7.94 -5.01 -24.35
C ASN A 221 7.59 -3.60 -23.85
N SER A 222 6.49 -2.99 -24.33
CA SER A 222 6.04 -1.67 -23.89
C SER A 222 5.01 -1.80 -22.79
N TRP A 223 5.35 -1.42 -21.55
CA TRP A 223 4.41 -1.44 -20.42
C TRP A 223 3.21 -0.51 -20.66
N GLN A 224 3.42 0.62 -21.37
CA GLN A 224 2.35 1.57 -21.70
C GLN A 224 1.22 0.90 -22.49
N THR A 225 1.57 -0.01 -23.41
CA THR A 225 0.56 -0.75 -24.21
C THR A 225 -0.33 -1.60 -23.32
N TYR A 226 0.23 -2.27 -22.30
CA TYR A 226 -0.56 -3.05 -21.32
C TYR A 226 -1.47 -2.16 -20.50
N VAL A 227 -0.97 -1.03 -20.02
CA VAL A 227 -1.75 -0.08 -19.21
C VAL A 227 -2.88 0.55 -20.04
N ILE A 228 -2.60 1.00 -21.28
CA ILE A 228 -3.61 1.63 -22.12
C ILE A 228 -4.67 0.63 -22.54
N ILE A 229 -4.29 -0.52 -23.09
CA ILE A 229 -5.28 -1.50 -23.61
C ILE A 229 -5.92 -2.26 -22.45
N GLY A 230 -5.11 -2.92 -21.62
CA GLY A 230 -5.61 -3.74 -20.51
C GLY A 230 -6.23 -2.89 -19.41
N GLY A 231 -5.56 -1.80 -19.01
CA GLY A 231 -6.01 -0.92 -17.95
C GLY A 231 -7.33 -0.21 -18.28
N VAL A 232 -7.49 0.35 -19.48
CA VAL A 232 -8.75 1.01 -19.89
C VAL A 232 -9.91 0.03 -19.98
N LEU A 233 -9.69 -1.17 -20.56
CA LEU A 233 -10.71 -2.21 -20.61
C LEU A 233 -11.10 -2.68 -19.21
N SER A 234 -10.12 -2.91 -18.34
CA SER A 234 -10.35 -3.33 -16.95
C SER A 234 -11.06 -2.25 -16.15
N TRP A 235 -10.61 -1.00 -16.23
CA TRP A 235 -11.23 0.14 -15.54
C TRP A 235 -12.70 0.30 -15.93
N THR A 236 -12.99 0.30 -17.23
CA THR A 236 -14.36 0.39 -17.74
C THR A 236 -15.22 -0.80 -17.30
N GLY A 237 -14.64 -2.00 -17.32
CA GLY A 237 -15.32 -3.22 -16.90
C GLY A 237 -15.68 -3.21 -15.43
N LEU A 238 -14.73 -2.84 -14.55
CA LEU A 238 -14.94 -2.75 -13.11
C LEU A 238 -15.93 -1.65 -12.76
N ALA A 239 -15.76 -0.44 -13.33
CA ALA A 239 -16.64 0.69 -13.07
C ALA A 239 -18.11 0.39 -13.44
N LYS A 240 -18.36 -0.25 -14.59
CA LYS A 240 -19.70 -0.66 -14.99
C LYS A 240 -20.24 -1.88 -14.23
N ALA A 241 -19.36 -2.69 -13.67
CA ALA A 241 -19.76 -3.82 -12.81
C ALA A 241 -20.10 -3.38 -11.38
N ALA A 242 -19.97 -2.08 -11.05
CA ALA A 242 -20.08 -1.52 -9.70
C ALA A 242 -19.00 -2.08 -8.73
N ILE A 243 -17.83 -2.45 -9.27
CA ILE A 243 -16.66 -2.83 -8.50
C ILE A 243 -15.66 -1.67 -8.57
N GLU A 244 -14.82 -1.55 -7.54
CA GLU A 244 -13.86 -0.47 -7.38
C GLU A 244 -12.94 -0.29 -8.61
N PRO A 245 -13.07 0.81 -9.39
CA PRO A 245 -12.30 1.01 -10.62
C PRO A 245 -10.81 1.23 -10.36
N ALA A 246 -10.44 1.71 -9.19
CA ALA A 246 -9.04 1.91 -8.79
C ALA A 246 -8.23 0.59 -8.83
N LEU A 247 -8.90 -0.57 -8.77
CA LEU A 247 -8.28 -1.88 -8.87
C LEU A 247 -7.94 -2.32 -10.30
N ALA A 248 -8.20 -1.49 -11.31
CA ALA A 248 -8.06 -1.88 -12.71
C ALA A 248 -6.67 -2.42 -13.08
N LEU A 249 -5.60 -1.80 -12.61
CA LEU A 249 -4.24 -2.25 -12.87
C LEU A 249 -3.82 -3.43 -12.00
N VAL A 250 -4.50 -3.71 -10.89
CA VAL A 250 -4.19 -4.85 -10.02
C VAL A 250 -4.27 -6.17 -10.80
N VAL A 251 -5.27 -6.32 -11.65
CA VAL A 251 -5.48 -7.53 -12.47
C VAL A 251 -4.68 -7.52 -13.78
N ILE A 252 -4.11 -6.40 -14.18
CA ILE A 252 -3.35 -6.25 -15.44
C ILE A 252 -1.84 -6.37 -15.22
N VAL A 253 -1.31 -5.77 -14.15
CA VAL A 253 0.14 -5.73 -13.86
C VAL A 253 0.80 -7.12 -13.82
N PRO A 254 0.17 -8.20 -13.28
CA PRO A 254 0.75 -9.55 -13.31
C PRO A 254 1.04 -10.12 -14.72
N PHE A 255 0.46 -9.53 -15.76
CA PHE A 255 0.72 -9.91 -17.16
C PHE A 255 1.93 -9.19 -17.77
N LEU A 256 2.46 -8.14 -17.15
CA LEU A 256 3.65 -7.47 -17.63
C LEU A 256 4.84 -8.44 -17.57
N PRO A 257 5.70 -8.47 -18.62
CA PRO A 257 6.92 -9.26 -18.58
C PRO A 257 7.84 -8.79 -17.44
N GLY A 258 8.11 -9.69 -16.50
CA GLY A 258 9.10 -9.49 -15.43
C GLY A 258 10.53 -9.79 -15.89
N PRO A 259 11.53 -9.60 -15.02
CA PRO A 259 12.91 -9.95 -15.31
C PRO A 259 13.00 -11.44 -15.68
N PRO A 260 13.89 -11.82 -16.62
CA PRO A 260 14.10 -13.21 -16.99
C PRO A 260 14.44 -14.03 -15.73
N ALA A 261 13.78 -15.19 -15.59
CA ALA A 261 14.13 -16.11 -14.50
C ALA A 261 15.61 -16.42 -14.58
N ARG A 262 16.35 -16.22 -13.48
CA ARG A 262 17.75 -16.67 -13.39
C ARG A 262 17.78 -18.17 -13.71
N SER A 263 18.22 -18.51 -14.91
CA SER A 263 18.59 -19.90 -15.18
C SER A 263 19.76 -20.23 -14.26
N ASN A 264 19.68 -21.33 -13.52
CA ASN A 264 20.78 -21.87 -12.73
C ASN A 264 21.96 -22.36 -13.61
N SER A 265 22.27 -21.61 -14.69
CA SER A 265 23.44 -21.89 -15.54
C SER A 265 24.78 -21.49 -14.89
N PHE A 266 24.77 -21.04 -13.63
CA PHE A 266 26.00 -20.83 -12.85
C PHE A 266 26.73 -22.15 -12.46
N GLY A 267 26.24 -23.31 -12.92
CA GLY A 267 26.89 -24.60 -12.67
C GLY A 267 27.71 -25.16 -13.84
N ALA A 268 27.64 -24.59 -15.04
CA ALA A 268 28.25 -25.18 -16.21
C ALA A 268 29.39 -24.35 -16.86
N ASP A 269 29.46 -23.05 -16.62
CA ASP A 269 30.41 -22.14 -17.30
C ASP A 269 31.39 -21.43 -16.34
N ALA A 270 31.45 -21.85 -15.06
CA ALA A 270 32.32 -21.24 -14.04
C ALA A 270 33.80 -21.67 -14.14
N GLU A 271 34.22 -22.47 -15.13
CA GLU A 271 35.60 -22.83 -15.33
C GLU A 271 36.42 -21.86 -16.21
N GLY A 272 35.83 -20.76 -16.66
CA GLY A 272 36.49 -19.89 -17.65
C GLY A 272 36.72 -18.42 -17.28
N LEU A 273 36.24 -17.92 -16.13
CA LEU A 273 36.40 -16.49 -15.76
C LEU A 273 36.90 -16.37 -14.31
N ASP A 274 38.22 -16.40 -14.18
CA ASP A 274 38.97 -16.03 -12.95
C ASP A 274 38.87 -14.48 -12.77
N GLY A 275 37.74 -13.99 -12.31
CA GLY A 275 37.48 -12.60 -11.99
C GLY A 275 36.35 -12.52 -10.99
N GLY A 276 36.71 -12.48 -9.69
CA GLY A 276 35.79 -12.51 -8.54
C GLY A 276 34.64 -11.54 -8.67
N LEU A 277 33.44 -12.08 -8.87
CA LEU A 277 32.19 -11.37 -8.60
C LEU A 277 31.84 -11.65 -7.13
N ASP A 278 31.97 -10.62 -6.30
CA ASP A 278 31.56 -10.66 -4.90
C ASP A 278 30.07 -11.03 -4.78
N GLU A 279 29.77 -11.98 -3.90
CA GLU A 279 28.43 -12.48 -3.56
C GLU A 279 27.47 -11.37 -3.05
N HIS A 280 27.95 -10.14 -2.96
CA HIS A 280 27.26 -8.94 -2.49
C HIS A 280 26.99 -7.88 -3.57
N THR A 281 27.13 -8.21 -4.87
CA THR A 281 26.81 -7.23 -5.93
C THR A 281 25.31 -6.91 -5.90
N PRO A 282 24.91 -5.63 -5.64
CA PRO A 282 23.51 -5.27 -5.59
C PRO A 282 22.80 -5.58 -6.93
N LEU A 283 21.56 -6.07 -6.86
CA LEU A 283 20.68 -6.34 -8.03
C LEU A 283 20.62 -5.18 -9.02
N SER A 284 20.78 -3.95 -8.53
CA SER A 284 20.81 -2.72 -9.34
C SER A 284 21.99 -2.61 -10.31
N THR A 285 23.11 -3.28 -10.04
CA THR A 285 24.29 -3.26 -10.93
C THR A 285 24.17 -4.25 -12.08
N LEU A 286 23.41 -5.34 -11.91
CA LEU A 286 23.20 -6.36 -12.95
C LEU A 286 22.07 -5.99 -13.93
N SER A 287 21.12 -5.13 -13.52
CA SER A 287 20.04 -4.62 -14.41
C SER A 287 20.58 -3.72 -15.54
N HIS A 288 21.77 -3.15 -15.37
CA HIS A 288 22.41 -2.34 -16.42
C HIS A 288 22.93 -3.16 -17.62
N GLU A 289 23.20 -4.47 -17.44
CA GLU A 289 23.69 -5.32 -18.53
C GLU A 289 22.58 -5.97 -19.38
N PHE A 290 21.39 -6.20 -18.82
CA PHE A 290 20.30 -6.91 -19.51
C PHE A 290 19.07 -6.03 -19.90
N GLY A 291 19.10 -4.75 -19.61
CA GLY A 291 17.97 -3.83 -19.85
C GLY A 291 16.80 -4.09 -18.90
N GLU A 292 16.19 -3.03 -18.36
CA GLU A 292 15.03 -3.11 -17.47
C GLU A 292 13.84 -3.82 -18.13
N SER A 293 13.22 -4.77 -17.42
CA SER A 293 11.99 -5.42 -17.87
C SER A 293 10.81 -4.43 -17.94
N PRO A 294 9.74 -4.71 -18.71
CA PRO A 294 8.54 -3.87 -18.73
C PRO A 294 7.94 -3.62 -17.35
N LEU A 295 7.99 -4.60 -16.45
CA LEU A 295 7.51 -4.52 -15.09
C LEU A 295 8.35 -3.55 -14.23
N GLU A 296 9.68 -3.58 -14.35
CA GLU A 296 10.59 -2.67 -13.67
C GLU A 296 10.46 -1.23 -14.22
N ARG A 297 10.36 -1.09 -15.56
CA ARG A 297 10.15 0.24 -16.19
C ARG A 297 8.81 0.86 -15.79
N PHE A 298 7.76 0.06 -15.63
CA PHE A 298 6.48 0.51 -15.13
C PHE A 298 6.63 1.18 -13.76
N GLU A 299 7.28 0.51 -12.81
CA GLU A 299 7.54 1.09 -11.48
C GLU A 299 8.43 2.32 -11.59
N HIS A 300 9.60 2.21 -12.23
CA HIS A 300 10.59 3.29 -12.26
C HIS A 300 10.04 4.59 -12.85
N GLN A 301 9.24 4.51 -13.93
CA GLN A 301 8.68 5.67 -14.58
C GLN A 301 7.47 6.26 -13.87
N LEU A 302 6.68 5.45 -13.17
CA LEU A 302 5.50 5.91 -12.46
C LEU A 302 5.76 6.27 -10.99
N LYS A 303 6.85 5.81 -10.40
CA LYS A 303 7.14 6.01 -8.98
C LYS A 303 7.08 7.48 -8.57
N LEU A 304 7.76 8.37 -9.29
CA LEU A 304 7.72 9.80 -8.99
C LEU A 304 6.31 10.39 -9.13
N PHE A 305 5.56 9.96 -10.15
CA PHE A 305 4.17 10.40 -10.35
C PHE A 305 3.29 9.94 -9.19
N VAL A 306 3.45 8.70 -8.73
CA VAL A 306 2.69 8.14 -7.62
C VAL A 306 3.09 8.81 -6.30
N ASP A 307 4.38 9.03 -6.04
CA ASP A 307 4.85 9.68 -4.82
C ASP A 307 4.33 11.12 -4.70
N VAL A 308 4.35 11.89 -5.79
CA VAL A 308 3.77 13.24 -5.82
C VAL A 308 2.23 13.19 -5.73
N GLY A 309 1.61 12.23 -6.41
CA GLY A 309 0.16 12.04 -6.36
C GLY A 309 -0.36 11.69 -4.97
N LEU A 310 0.45 11.03 -4.13
CA LEU A 310 0.12 10.76 -2.74
C LEU A 310 -0.08 12.04 -1.91
N PHE A 311 0.59 13.15 -2.26
CA PHE A 311 0.28 14.46 -1.66
C PHE A 311 -1.19 14.85 -1.92
N PHE A 312 -1.63 14.78 -3.18
CA PHE A 312 -2.99 15.15 -3.55
C PHE A 312 -4.01 14.17 -2.96
N PHE A 313 -3.70 12.87 -2.95
CA PHE A 313 -4.54 11.87 -2.31
C PHE A 313 -4.73 12.17 -0.81
N ALA A 314 -3.63 12.42 -0.10
CA ALA A 314 -3.67 12.75 1.31
C ALA A 314 -4.42 14.07 1.56
N PHE A 315 -4.15 15.11 0.76
CA PHE A 315 -4.85 16.39 0.84
C PHE A 315 -6.36 16.22 0.71
N VAL A 316 -6.81 15.50 -0.33
CA VAL A 316 -8.25 15.31 -0.62
C VAL A 316 -8.96 14.42 0.39
N ASN A 317 -8.27 13.44 0.98
CA ASN A 317 -8.91 12.44 1.85
C ASN A 317 -8.67 12.67 3.35
N ALA A 318 -7.61 13.35 3.76
CA ALA A 318 -7.30 13.60 5.16
C ALA A 318 -7.86 14.93 5.71
N GLY A 319 -8.48 15.77 4.86
CA GLY A 319 -9.07 17.04 5.30
C GLY A 319 -10.36 16.83 6.08
N VAL A 320 -10.22 16.59 7.37
CA VAL A 320 -11.32 16.33 8.31
C VAL A 320 -11.26 17.32 9.47
N ALA A 321 -12.41 17.83 9.88
CA ALA A 321 -12.49 18.71 11.04
C ALA A 321 -12.17 17.97 12.34
N PHE A 322 -11.39 18.59 13.25
CA PHE A 322 -11.11 17.99 14.58
C PHE A 322 -12.37 17.76 15.39
N GLY A 323 -13.44 18.52 15.15
CA GLY A 323 -14.75 18.30 15.76
C GLY A 323 -15.45 16.99 15.37
N ALA A 324 -14.97 16.30 14.33
CA ALA A 324 -15.50 15.00 13.92
C ALA A 324 -15.02 13.84 14.81
N ILE A 325 -14.06 14.05 15.71
CA ILE A 325 -13.57 13.00 16.62
C ILE A 325 -14.70 12.47 17.50
N ASN A 326 -14.98 11.17 17.37
CA ASN A 326 -16.01 10.49 18.14
C ASN A 326 -15.66 9.01 18.41
N GLN A 327 -16.64 8.20 18.78
CA GLN A 327 -16.46 6.78 19.08
C GLN A 327 -15.93 5.98 17.88
N VAL A 328 -16.34 6.30 16.64
CA VAL A 328 -15.84 5.61 15.43
C VAL A 328 -14.35 5.88 15.23
N THR A 329 -13.89 7.11 15.50
CA THR A 329 -12.46 7.45 15.49
C THR A 329 -11.66 6.55 16.45
N LEU A 330 -12.17 6.37 17.66
CA LEU A 330 -11.52 5.50 18.66
C LEU A 330 -11.55 4.03 18.23
N ILE A 331 -12.69 3.55 17.69
CA ILE A 331 -12.82 2.18 17.19
C ILE A 331 -11.75 1.91 16.11
N VAL A 332 -11.62 2.78 15.11
CA VAL A 332 -10.62 2.62 14.05
C VAL A 332 -9.20 2.65 14.61
N LEU A 333 -8.87 3.66 15.42
CA LEU A 333 -7.51 3.84 15.96
C LEU A 333 -7.10 2.71 16.89
N VAL A 334 -7.96 2.30 17.82
CA VAL A 334 -7.67 1.19 18.75
C VAL A 334 -7.55 -0.13 17.99
N SER A 335 -8.36 -0.34 16.96
CA SER A 335 -8.28 -1.54 16.13
C SER A 335 -6.96 -1.60 15.34
N LEU A 336 -6.48 -0.47 14.81
CA LEU A 336 -5.16 -0.37 14.17
C LEU A 336 -4.03 -0.65 15.18
N ILE A 337 -4.06 -0.05 16.34
CA ILE A 337 -2.98 -0.19 17.34
C ILE A 337 -3.04 -1.59 17.99
N ALA A 338 -4.12 -1.89 18.70
CA ALA A 338 -4.22 -3.11 19.48
C ALA A 338 -4.48 -4.34 18.60
N GLY A 339 -5.38 -4.22 17.63
CA GLY A 339 -5.74 -5.32 16.71
C GLY A 339 -4.56 -5.81 15.88
N LYS A 340 -3.81 -4.90 15.24
CA LYS A 340 -2.60 -5.26 14.48
C LYS A 340 -1.51 -5.83 15.38
N THR A 341 -1.21 -5.15 16.49
CA THR A 341 -0.15 -5.60 17.41
C THR A 341 -0.43 -7.01 17.93
N LEU A 342 -1.63 -7.25 18.43
CA LEU A 342 -2.03 -8.56 18.97
C LEU A 342 -2.14 -9.61 17.87
N GLY A 343 -2.81 -9.27 16.76
CA GLY A 343 -3.02 -10.19 15.65
C GLY A 343 -1.71 -10.67 15.04
N VAL A 344 -0.83 -9.77 14.62
CA VAL A 344 0.48 -10.11 14.06
C VAL A 344 1.30 -10.94 15.06
N THR A 345 1.36 -10.51 16.31
CA THR A 345 2.16 -11.19 17.34
C THR A 345 1.64 -12.61 17.62
N LEU A 346 0.34 -12.76 17.87
CA LEU A 346 -0.24 -14.04 18.23
C LEU A 346 -0.16 -15.06 17.10
N PHE A 347 -0.49 -14.66 15.87
CA PHE A 347 -0.46 -15.55 14.72
C PHE A 347 0.96 -15.93 14.31
N SER A 348 1.94 -15.02 14.38
CA SER A 348 3.35 -15.35 14.13
C SER A 348 3.92 -16.27 15.22
N LEU A 349 3.58 -16.09 16.49
CA LEU A 349 3.94 -17.00 17.58
C LEU A 349 3.26 -18.37 17.44
N ALA A 350 2.00 -18.40 16.99
CA ALA A 350 1.32 -19.65 16.69
C ALA A 350 2.01 -20.39 15.53
N ALA A 351 2.37 -19.69 14.46
CA ALA A 351 3.14 -20.26 13.35
C ALA A 351 4.48 -20.82 13.81
N GLN A 352 5.18 -20.13 14.70
CA GLN A 352 6.43 -20.63 15.30
C GLN A 352 6.22 -21.95 16.06
N ARG A 353 5.12 -22.07 16.83
CA ARG A 353 4.78 -23.33 17.52
C ARG A 353 4.41 -24.45 16.57
N LEU A 354 3.90 -24.15 15.38
CA LEU A 354 3.58 -25.09 14.31
C LEU A 354 4.80 -25.52 13.47
N GLY A 355 6.02 -25.08 13.84
CA GLY A 355 7.25 -25.44 13.15
C GLY A 355 7.70 -24.48 12.04
N PHE A 356 7.13 -23.28 11.96
CA PHE A 356 7.54 -22.21 11.05
C PHE A 356 8.26 -21.12 11.84
N PRO A 357 9.61 -21.20 11.99
CA PRO A 357 10.36 -20.32 12.86
C PRO A 357 10.34 -18.87 12.37
N LEU A 358 10.52 -17.95 13.31
CA LEU A 358 10.81 -16.55 13.00
C LEU A 358 12.15 -16.43 12.26
N PRO A 359 12.34 -15.38 11.48
CA PRO A 359 13.66 -15.03 10.95
C PRO A 359 14.72 -14.98 12.05
N VAL A 360 15.94 -15.45 11.73
CA VAL A 360 17.06 -15.45 12.68
C VAL A 360 17.31 -14.03 13.19
N GLY A 361 17.44 -13.88 14.51
CA GLY A 361 17.61 -12.57 15.16
C GLY A 361 16.30 -11.90 15.60
N MET A 362 15.12 -12.47 15.29
CA MET A 362 13.84 -11.97 15.78
C MET A 362 13.37 -12.72 17.04
N ALA A 363 12.76 -11.98 17.97
CA ALA A 363 12.12 -12.49 19.18
C ALA A 363 10.70 -11.89 19.32
N ALA A 364 9.92 -12.37 20.30
CA ALA A 364 8.55 -11.88 20.53
C ALA A 364 8.46 -10.35 20.71
N LYS A 365 9.47 -9.69 21.32
CA LYS A 365 9.52 -8.22 21.44
C LYS A 365 9.59 -7.53 20.08
N HIS A 366 10.34 -8.10 19.12
CA HIS A 366 10.44 -7.56 17.77
C HIS A 366 9.13 -7.73 17.00
N LEU A 367 8.40 -8.85 17.22
CA LEU A 367 7.04 -9.06 16.66
C LEU A 367 6.04 -8.05 17.19
N ALA A 368 6.02 -7.80 18.50
CA ALA A 368 5.12 -6.84 19.10
C ALA A 368 5.33 -5.44 18.55
N VAL A 369 6.60 -5.00 18.42
CA VAL A 369 6.93 -3.71 17.83
C VAL A 369 6.65 -3.68 16.32
N ALA A 370 6.90 -4.77 15.59
CA ALA A 370 6.54 -4.86 14.16
C ALA A 370 5.02 -4.82 13.95
N GLY A 371 4.24 -5.50 14.81
CA GLY A 371 2.78 -5.43 14.80
C GLY A 371 2.24 -4.03 15.13
N LEU A 372 2.91 -3.30 16.03
CA LEU A 372 2.59 -1.92 16.33
C LEU A 372 2.87 -1.02 15.11
N ILE A 373 4.02 -1.18 14.44
CA ILE A 373 4.36 -0.43 13.23
C ILE A 373 3.36 -0.75 12.11
N ALA A 374 2.94 -2.00 11.95
CA ALA A 374 1.91 -2.39 10.99
C ALA A 374 0.56 -1.70 11.25
N GLY A 375 0.32 -1.19 12.46
CA GLY A 375 -0.84 -0.36 12.81
C GLY A 375 -0.85 1.04 12.18
N ILE A 376 0.19 1.43 11.44
CA ILE A 376 0.20 2.66 10.61
C ILE A 376 -0.61 2.37 9.35
N GLY A 377 -1.90 2.74 9.34
CA GLY A 377 -2.81 2.42 8.23
C GLY A 377 -3.01 3.55 7.22
N LEU A 378 -2.55 4.73 7.49
CA LEU A 378 -2.83 6.04 6.91
C LEU A 378 -3.46 6.04 5.50
N THR A 379 -2.71 5.70 4.44
CA THR A 379 -3.16 5.82 3.04
C THR A 379 -4.33 4.89 2.70
N VAL A 380 -4.13 3.59 2.85
CA VAL A 380 -5.14 2.60 2.45
C VAL A 380 -6.34 2.66 3.41
N ALA A 381 -6.12 2.90 4.71
CA ALA A 381 -7.23 3.08 5.66
C ALA A 381 -8.09 4.31 5.34
N LEU A 382 -7.50 5.43 4.87
CA LEU A 382 -8.25 6.60 4.38
C LEU A 382 -9.10 6.24 3.15
N PHE A 383 -8.52 5.51 2.20
CA PHE A 383 -9.24 5.06 1.02
C PHE A 383 -10.42 4.15 1.39
N VAL A 384 -10.17 3.14 2.22
CA VAL A 384 -11.21 2.20 2.67
C VAL A 384 -12.28 2.92 3.49
N ALA A 385 -11.92 3.91 4.32
CA ALA A 385 -12.90 4.71 5.07
C ALA A 385 -13.88 5.46 4.15
N GLY A 386 -13.36 5.99 3.02
CA GLY A 386 -14.19 6.61 1.99
C GLY A 386 -15.15 5.64 1.31
N LYS A 387 -14.73 4.38 1.11
CA LYS A 387 -15.58 3.35 0.47
C LYS A 387 -16.54 2.68 1.46
N ALA A 388 -16.10 2.46 2.70
CA ALA A 388 -16.95 1.87 3.75
C ALA A 388 -18.08 2.79 4.20
N PHE A 389 -17.81 4.10 4.18
CA PHE A 389 -18.76 5.12 4.58
C PHE A 389 -18.83 6.20 3.48
N PRO A 390 -19.78 6.10 2.54
CA PRO A 390 -19.88 7.05 1.41
C PRO A 390 -20.32 8.47 1.81
N GLY A 391 -20.51 8.75 3.11
CA GLY A 391 -20.88 10.06 3.62
C GLY A 391 -21.08 10.13 5.12
N PRO A 392 -21.57 11.29 5.62
CA PRO A 392 -21.88 11.48 7.03
C PRO A 392 -22.88 10.44 7.57
N PRO A 393 -22.89 10.13 8.86
CA PRO A 393 -22.07 10.77 9.91
C PRO A 393 -20.79 10.00 10.26
N PHE A 394 -20.43 8.89 9.59
CA PHE A 394 -19.37 7.98 10.00
C PHE A 394 -18.05 8.14 9.22
N GLN A 395 -18.10 8.74 8.02
CA GLN A 395 -16.94 8.86 7.14
C GLN A 395 -15.81 9.69 7.78
N ASP A 396 -16.11 10.92 8.21
CA ASP A 396 -15.12 11.82 8.77
C ASP A 396 -14.50 11.29 10.07
N PRO A 397 -15.29 10.76 11.03
CA PRO A 397 -14.70 10.09 12.20
C PRO A 397 -13.78 8.93 11.84
N ALA A 398 -14.13 8.12 10.84
CA ALA A 398 -13.31 7.00 10.41
C ALA A 398 -12.01 7.47 9.74
N LYS A 399 -12.09 8.46 8.84
CA LYS A 399 -10.93 9.12 8.25
C LYS A 399 -10.01 9.73 9.31
N MET A 400 -10.57 10.38 10.33
CA MET A 400 -9.78 10.93 11.44
C MET A 400 -9.03 9.80 12.20
N GLY A 401 -9.66 8.63 12.42
CA GLY A 401 -9.00 7.46 13.02
C GLY A 401 -7.82 6.97 12.17
N ALA A 402 -7.99 6.93 10.85
CA ALA A 402 -6.93 6.59 9.91
C ALA A 402 -5.78 7.63 9.93
N VAL A 403 -6.09 8.92 9.92
CA VAL A 403 -5.09 10.01 10.03
C VAL A 403 -4.29 9.91 11.32
N LEU A 404 -4.97 9.72 12.46
CA LEU A 404 -4.31 9.59 13.76
C LEU A 404 -3.41 8.34 13.84
N SER A 405 -3.64 7.31 13.02
CA SER A 405 -2.76 6.15 12.95
C SER A 405 -1.35 6.50 12.47
N GLY A 406 -1.15 7.59 11.76
CA GLY A 406 0.18 8.10 11.41
C GLY A 406 1.05 8.40 12.64
N LEU A 407 0.44 8.77 13.77
CA LEU A 407 1.15 9.02 15.04
C LEU A 407 1.62 7.71 15.72
N VAL A 408 1.14 6.55 15.29
CA VAL A 408 1.59 5.23 15.80
C VAL A 408 3.09 5.05 15.56
N GLY A 409 3.65 5.67 14.53
CA GLY A 409 5.10 5.70 14.31
C GLY A 409 5.89 6.24 15.51
N LEU A 410 5.39 7.29 16.16
CA LEU A 410 6.01 7.83 17.38
C LEU A 410 5.91 6.86 18.55
N LEU A 411 4.74 6.20 18.71
CA LEU A 411 4.56 5.16 19.73
C LEU A 411 5.51 3.97 19.49
N ALA A 412 5.74 3.60 18.24
CA ALA A 412 6.65 2.51 17.88
C ALA A 412 8.12 2.88 18.17
N LEU A 413 8.54 4.13 17.96
CA LEU A 413 9.87 4.62 18.33
C LEU A 413 10.09 4.55 19.85
N ILE A 414 9.10 4.98 20.63
CA ILE A 414 9.14 4.92 22.10
C ILE A 414 9.18 3.45 22.57
N ALA A 415 8.29 2.60 22.04
CA ALA A 415 8.24 1.18 22.38
C ALA A 415 9.55 0.48 22.02
N GLY A 416 10.12 0.77 20.85
CA GLY A 416 11.41 0.23 20.40
C GLY A 416 12.57 0.60 21.32
N ALA A 417 12.58 1.85 21.80
CA ALA A 417 13.59 2.32 22.77
C ALA A 417 13.43 1.64 24.13
N ILE A 418 12.21 1.52 24.65
CA ILE A 418 11.92 0.87 25.95
C ILE A 418 12.29 -0.61 25.91
N LEU A 419 11.91 -1.31 24.83
CA LEU A 419 12.14 -2.76 24.66
C LEU A 419 13.55 -3.08 24.17
N LYS A 420 14.38 -2.07 23.92
CA LYS A 420 15.77 -2.22 23.43
C LYS A 420 15.87 -3.20 22.24
N VAL A 421 15.09 -2.91 21.18
CA VAL A 421 15.02 -3.80 20.02
C VAL A 421 16.20 -3.66 19.06
N LYS A 422 17.03 -2.59 19.18
CA LYS A 422 18.27 -2.41 18.40
C LYS A 422 19.44 -3.27 18.90
N ASP A 423 19.45 -3.67 20.17
CA ASP A 423 20.60 -4.28 20.82
C ASP A 423 20.81 -5.77 20.50
N GLY A 424 20.04 -6.35 19.56
CA GLY A 424 20.10 -7.77 19.19
C GLY A 424 20.98 -8.13 17.99
N ALA A 425 21.48 -7.15 17.24
CA ALA A 425 22.18 -7.41 15.96
C ALA A 425 23.71 -7.54 16.05
N GLY A 426 24.30 -7.47 17.25
CA GLY A 426 25.74 -7.32 17.39
C GLY A 426 26.47 -8.20 18.43
N SER A 427 25.82 -9.21 19.04
CA SER A 427 26.52 -10.07 20.02
C SER A 427 26.22 -11.54 19.79
N LYS A 428 26.90 -12.13 18.82
CA LYS A 428 27.51 -13.49 18.88
C LYS A 428 28.36 -13.69 17.63
#